data_c2419b6f11859943c35dcc40fd37ef1f
#
_entry.id   c2419b6f11859943c35dcc40fd37ef1f
#
_cell.length_a   1.000
_cell.length_b   1.000
_cell.length_c   1.000
_cell.angle_alpha   90.00
_cell.angle_beta   90.00
_cell.angle_gamma   90.00
#
_symmetry.space_group_name_H-M   'P 1'
#
loop_
_entity.id
_entity.type
_entity.pdbx_description
1 polymer ?
#
loop_
_entity_poly.entity_id
_entity_poly.type
_entity_poly.pdbx_seq_one_letter_code
_entity_poly.pdbx_strand_id
1 'polypeptide(L)'
;YAQRGDAAQGSEQLYDTLMTSSDDEIDVLYPLIAEQIEYSKDYTWIIFYINKKAKFQDGKNITAQDVVFTFNTFMTQGVPQFKSYYKNVAHVEALDSHKVKFTLKKSQLDLLHSLASLAVLPKHYWETRDFSEPTTQIPLGSSGFTIDSFKMGQYVVVKRLKDYWAKDLAVNKGRHNFDFIRYDYYKDEIV
;
A
#
# COMPACT_ATOMS: atom_id res chain seq x y z
N TYR A 1 8.83 3.14 3.60
CA TYR A 1 8.66 1.80 4.16
C TYR A 1 9.98 1.11 4.51
N ALA A 2 11.08 1.42 3.81
CA ALA A 2 12.41 0.88 4.08
C ALA A 2 13.09 1.53 5.29
N GLN A 3 14.05 0.84 5.91
CA GLN A 3 14.74 1.32 7.13
C GLN A 3 15.82 2.37 6.87
N ARG A 4 16.29 2.52 5.64
CA ARG A 4 17.41 3.40 5.28
C ARG A 4 17.00 4.46 4.26
N GLY A 5 17.52 5.67 4.45
CA GLY A 5 17.27 6.82 3.59
C GLY A 5 15.92 7.50 3.83
N ASP A 6 15.79 8.68 3.30
CA ASP A 6 14.53 9.43 3.32
C ASP A 6 13.68 9.05 2.11
N ALA A 7 12.39 8.83 2.32
CA ALA A 7 11.46 8.56 1.24
C ALA A 7 11.32 9.79 0.36
N ALA A 8 11.35 9.60 -0.96
CA ALA A 8 11.04 10.68 -1.88
C ALA A 8 9.60 11.15 -1.69
N GLN A 9 9.36 12.45 -1.74
CA GLN A 9 8.01 13.03 -1.69
C GLN A 9 7.16 12.44 -2.82
N GLY A 10 5.90 12.12 -2.53
CA GLY A 10 4.99 11.47 -3.48
C GLY A 10 5.17 9.95 -3.58
N SER A 11 6.20 9.35 -2.96
CA SER A 11 6.39 7.90 -2.97
C SER A 11 5.29 7.14 -2.19
N GLU A 12 4.64 7.78 -1.25
CA GLU A 12 3.47 7.27 -0.53
C GLU A 12 2.27 7.03 -1.45
N GLN A 13 2.22 7.71 -2.60
CA GLN A 13 1.14 7.62 -3.57
C GLN A 13 1.32 6.49 -4.60
N LEU A 14 2.39 5.71 -4.53
CA LEU A 14 2.71 4.70 -5.54
C LEU A 14 1.95 3.38 -5.36
N TYR A 15 1.48 3.10 -4.14
CA TYR A 15 0.84 1.83 -3.81
C TYR A 15 -0.58 2.04 -3.29
N ASP A 16 -1.51 1.28 -3.84
CA ASP A 16 -2.84 1.14 -3.27
C ASP A 16 -2.80 0.32 -1.97
N THR A 17 -3.73 0.63 -1.09
CA THR A 17 -3.96 -0.11 0.16
C THR A 17 -5.05 -1.16 -0.01
N LEU A 18 -5.18 -2.09 0.95
CA LEU A 18 -6.25 -3.07 0.93
C LEU A 18 -7.62 -2.39 0.87
N MET A 19 -7.84 -1.42 1.74
CA MET A 19 -9.01 -0.55 1.74
C MET A 19 -8.56 0.89 1.93
N THR A 20 -9.41 1.86 1.66
CA THR A 20 -9.11 3.28 1.82
C THR A 20 -10.19 3.98 2.62
N SER A 21 -9.87 5.14 3.18
CA SER A 21 -10.82 6.01 3.88
C SER A 21 -11.22 7.20 2.99
N SER A 22 -12.33 7.85 3.33
CA SER A 22 -12.68 9.17 2.82
C SER A 22 -12.13 10.26 3.74
N ASP A 23 -11.83 11.43 3.18
CA ASP A 23 -11.31 12.55 3.97
C ASP A 23 -12.40 13.25 4.79
N ASP A 24 -13.68 13.03 4.46
CA ASP A 24 -14.86 13.63 5.06
C ASP A 24 -15.65 12.68 5.99
N GLU A 25 -15.25 11.41 6.10
CA GLU A 25 -15.90 10.42 6.95
C GLU A 25 -14.89 9.73 7.89
N ILE A 26 -15.12 9.90 9.18
CA ILE A 26 -14.25 9.32 10.21
C ILE A 26 -14.60 7.83 10.36
N ASP A 27 -13.56 6.99 10.44
CA ASP A 27 -13.65 5.54 10.72
C ASP A 27 -14.45 4.71 9.69
N VAL A 28 -14.65 5.24 8.48
CA VAL A 28 -15.27 4.51 7.38
C VAL A 28 -14.21 3.97 6.43
N LEU A 29 -14.31 2.68 6.11
CA LEU A 29 -13.43 2.00 5.16
C LEU A 29 -14.17 1.70 3.86
N TYR A 30 -13.56 2.06 2.75
CA TYR A 30 -14.07 1.83 1.41
C TYR A 30 -13.27 0.77 0.67
N PRO A 31 -13.93 -0.08 -0.15
CA PRO A 31 -13.25 -1.05 -1.00
C PRO A 31 -12.23 -0.40 -1.92
N LEU A 32 -11.03 -1.03 -2.01
CA LEU A 32 -10.01 -0.70 -3.00
C LEU A 32 -9.40 -2.01 -3.52
N ILE A 33 -8.16 -2.41 -3.11
CA ILE A 33 -7.62 -3.74 -3.47
C ILE A 33 -8.51 -4.85 -2.91
N ALA A 34 -8.99 -4.71 -1.67
CA ALA A 34 -10.01 -5.60 -1.12
C ALA A 34 -11.40 -5.03 -1.41
N GLU A 35 -12.27 -5.86 -2.00
CA GLU A 35 -13.66 -5.50 -2.29
C GLU A 35 -14.61 -5.82 -1.13
N GLN A 36 -14.19 -6.68 -0.20
CA GLN A 36 -14.98 -7.11 0.96
C GLN A 36 -14.04 -7.48 2.11
N ILE A 37 -14.54 -7.33 3.32
CA ILE A 37 -13.90 -7.74 4.56
C ILE A 37 -14.87 -8.61 5.37
N GLU A 38 -14.33 -9.64 6.03
CA GLU A 38 -15.04 -10.47 6.99
C GLU A 38 -14.20 -10.59 8.26
N TYR A 39 -14.82 -10.58 9.43
CA TYR A 39 -14.12 -10.69 10.70
C TYR A 39 -14.96 -11.40 11.75
N SER A 40 -14.29 -12.01 12.74
CA SER A 40 -14.96 -12.65 13.85
C SER A 40 -15.61 -11.63 14.79
N LYS A 41 -16.68 -12.04 15.48
CA LYS A 41 -17.38 -11.19 16.48
C LYS A 41 -16.44 -10.67 17.59
N ASP A 42 -15.41 -11.45 17.90
CA ASP A 42 -14.41 -11.14 18.93
C ASP A 42 -13.13 -10.50 18.34
N TYR A 43 -13.12 -10.20 17.05
CA TYR A 43 -11.97 -9.60 16.34
C TYR A 43 -10.65 -10.38 16.51
N THR A 44 -10.73 -11.72 16.56
CA THR A 44 -9.54 -12.58 16.61
C THR A 44 -9.05 -13.03 15.25
N TRP A 45 -9.83 -12.83 14.19
CA TRP A 45 -9.40 -12.99 12.80
C TRP A 45 -10.12 -12.02 11.86
N ILE A 46 -9.44 -11.70 10.75
CA ILE A 46 -9.93 -10.81 9.70
C ILE A 46 -9.57 -11.45 8.36
N ILE A 47 -10.52 -11.49 7.42
CA ILE A 47 -10.31 -11.94 6.04
C ILE A 47 -10.60 -10.77 5.09
N PHE A 48 -9.65 -10.50 4.20
CA PHE A 48 -9.85 -9.58 3.08
C PHE A 48 -10.04 -10.37 1.79
N TYR A 49 -11.04 -9.98 1.02
CA TYR A 49 -11.36 -10.56 -0.29
C TYR A 49 -10.80 -9.65 -1.37
N ILE A 50 -9.77 -10.11 -2.08
CA ILE A 50 -9.05 -9.33 -3.07
C ILE A 50 -9.88 -9.21 -4.35
N ASN A 51 -10.07 -8.01 -4.84
CA ASN A 51 -10.78 -7.71 -6.08
C ASN A 51 -10.03 -8.34 -7.28
N LYS A 52 -10.71 -9.18 -8.03
CA LYS A 52 -10.14 -9.88 -9.20
C LYS A 52 -9.68 -8.94 -10.31
N LYS A 53 -10.11 -7.68 -10.30
CA LYS A 53 -9.70 -6.64 -11.25
C LYS A 53 -8.47 -5.86 -10.77
N ALA A 54 -8.07 -6.02 -9.50
CA ALA A 54 -6.94 -5.31 -8.94
C ALA A 54 -5.63 -5.71 -9.64
N LYS A 55 -4.85 -4.71 -10.08
CA LYS A 55 -3.64 -4.91 -10.87
C LYS A 55 -2.52 -3.98 -10.43
N PHE A 56 -1.30 -4.45 -10.54
CA PHE A 56 -0.12 -3.62 -10.56
C PHE A 56 0.01 -2.86 -11.89
N GLN A 57 0.90 -1.87 -11.92
CA GLN A 57 1.12 -1.01 -13.10
C GLN A 57 1.71 -1.77 -14.32
N ASP A 58 2.27 -2.96 -14.12
CA ASP A 58 2.71 -3.87 -15.19
C ASP A 58 1.59 -4.78 -15.75
N GLY A 59 0.36 -4.61 -15.24
CA GLY A 59 -0.82 -5.35 -15.67
C GLY A 59 -1.02 -6.70 -14.98
N LYS A 60 -0.10 -7.16 -14.12
CA LYS A 60 -0.28 -8.39 -13.34
C LYS A 60 -1.31 -8.19 -12.23
N ASN A 61 -2.11 -9.23 -11.99
CA ASN A 61 -3.13 -9.19 -10.95
C ASN A 61 -2.49 -9.14 -9.56
N ILE A 62 -3.11 -8.37 -8.67
CA ILE A 62 -2.81 -8.39 -7.24
C ILE A 62 -3.51 -9.61 -6.63
N THR A 63 -2.78 -10.35 -5.82
CA THR A 63 -3.25 -11.59 -5.20
C THR A 63 -3.07 -11.58 -3.69
N ALA A 64 -3.70 -12.53 -3.01
CA ALA A 64 -3.51 -12.75 -1.58
C ALA A 64 -2.04 -13.05 -1.22
N GLN A 65 -1.27 -13.65 -2.14
CA GLN A 65 0.15 -13.91 -1.95
C GLN A 65 0.99 -12.62 -1.89
N ASP A 66 0.59 -11.58 -2.65
CA ASP A 66 1.24 -10.27 -2.58
C ASP A 66 1.01 -9.62 -1.21
N VAL A 67 -0.19 -9.78 -0.64
CA VAL A 67 -0.51 -9.27 0.70
C VAL A 67 0.31 -9.99 1.78
N VAL A 68 0.37 -11.33 1.74
CA VAL A 68 1.19 -12.14 2.66
C VAL A 68 2.66 -11.75 2.55
N PHE A 69 3.17 -11.62 1.32
CA PHE A 69 4.55 -11.19 1.05
C PHE A 69 4.80 -9.80 1.65
N THR A 70 3.91 -8.85 1.40
CA THR A 70 4.01 -7.47 1.90
C THR A 70 4.11 -7.43 3.42
N PHE A 71 3.17 -8.09 4.09
CA PHE A 71 3.16 -8.14 5.55
C PHE A 71 4.46 -8.70 6.12
N ASN A 72 4.93 -9.83 5.60
CA ASN A 72 6.17 -10.46 6.03
C ASN A 72 7.40 -9.58 5.75
N THR A 73 7.44 -8.91 4.60
CA THR A 73 8.52 -7.97 4.26
C THR A 73 8.54 -6.79 5.23
N PHE A 74 7.40 -6.19 5.55
CA PHE A 74 7.34 -5.08 6.51
C PHE A 74 7.73 -5.52 7.92
N MET A 75 7.35 -6.72 8.34
CA MET A 75 7.72 -7.25 9.65
C MET A 75 9.20 -7.61 9.77
N THR A 76 9.88 -7.95 8.68
CA THR A 76 11.30 -8.36 8.69
C THR A 76 12.25 -7.25 8.27
N GLN A 77 11.93 -6.52 7.21
CA GLN A 77 12.80 -5.54 6.54
C GLN A 77 12.26 -4.10 6.61
N GLY A 78 11.01 -3.90 7.04
CA GLY A 78 10.41 -2.57 7.14
C GLY A 78 10.89 -1.78 8.35
N VAL A 79 10.48 -0.51 8.44
CA VAL A 79 10.79 0.36 9.57
C VAL A 79 10.28 -0.23 10.89
N PRO A 80 10.97 0.00 12.02
CA PRO A 80 10.64 -0.62 13.33
C PRO A 80 9.19 -0.40 13.79
N GLN A 81 8.58 0.68 13.34
CA GLN A 81 7.19 1.02 13.66
C GLN A 81 6.20 -0.08 13.23
N PHE A 82 6.44 -0.76 12.10
CA PHE A 82 5.58 -1.87 11.66
C PHE A 82 5.53 -3.01 12.66
N LYS A 83 6.67 -3.37 13.26
CA LYS A 83 6.70 -4.39 14.33
C LYS A 83 5.86 -4.00 15.53
N SER A 84 5.83 -2.71 15.87
CA SER A 84 5.01 -2.20 16.96
C SER A 84 3.53 -2.22 16.62
N TYR A 85 3.14 -1.72 15.44
CA TYR A 85 1.74 -1.67 15.01
C TYR A 85 1.13 -3.05 14.86
N TYR A 86 1.84 -3.99 14.25
CA TYR A 86 1.34 -5.32 13.93
C TYR A 86 1.74 -6.41 14.93
N LYS A 87 2.25 -6.07 16.12
CA LYS A 87 2.71 -7.04 17.15
C LYS A 87 1.67 -8.07 17.57
N ASN A 88 0.39 -7.74 17.45
CA ASN A 88 -0.72 -8.60 17.80
C ASN A 88 -1.21 -9.48 16.63
N VAL A 89 -0.66 -9.35 15.43
CA VAL A 89 -0.88 -10.34 14.37
C VAL A 89 -0.09 -11.59 14.74
N ALA A 90 -0.78 -12.71 14.85
CA ALA A 90 -0.17 -14.01 15.13
C ALA A 90 0.27 -14.70 13.83
N HIS A 91 -0.55 -14.59 12.78
CA HIS A 91 -0.34 -15.28 11.54
C HIS A 91 -1.05 -14.56 10.38
N VAL A 92 -0.46 -14.62 9.19
CA VAL A 92 -1.08 -14.19 7.94
C VAL A 92 -0.94 -15.32 6.91
N GLU A 93 -2.02 -15.65 6.22
CA GLU A 93 -2.05 -16.71 5.23
C GLU A 93 -2.98 -16.38 4.06
N ALA A 94 -2.60 -16.82 2.86
CA ALA A 94 -3.49 -16.81 1.71
C ALA A 94 -4.32 -18.10 1.72
N LEU A 95 -5.63 -17.98 1.90
CA LEU A 95 -6.55 -19.12 1.84
C LEU A 95 -6.76 -19.59 0.40
N ASP A 96 -6.74 -18.66 -0.53
CA ASP A 96 -6.70 -18.88 -1.97
C ASP A 96 -6.05 -17.66 -2.66
N SER A 97 -6.13 -17.56 -3.98
CA SER A 97 -5.53 -16.44 -4.73
C SER A 97 -6.17 -15.07 -4.42
N HIS A 98 -7.39 -15.06 -3.87
CA HIS A 98 -8.16 -13.82 -3.62
C HIS A 98 -8.64 -13.67 -2.18
N LYS A 99 -8.20 -14.53 -1.26
CA LYS A 99 -8.57 -14.46 0.14
C LYS A 99 -7.32 -14.52 1.01
N VAL A 100 -7.11 -13.47 1.80
CA VAL A 100 -6.03 -13.41 2.79
C VAL A 100 -6.62 -13.30 4.19
N LYS A 101 -6.14 -14.14 5.10
CA LYS A 101 -6.58 -14.17 6.50
C LYS A 101 -5.47 -13.71 7.42
N PHE A 102 -5.82 -12.80 8.31
CA PHE A 102 -5.00 -12.40 9.45
C PHE A 102 -5.59 -12.99 10.72
N THR A 103 -4.80 -13.72 11.47
CA THR A 103 -5.16 -14.24 12.80
C THR A 103 -4.48 -13.40 13.87
N LEU A 104 -5.22 -12.94 14.86
CA LEU A 104 -4.75 -12.06 15.92
C LEU A 104 -4.48 -12.85 17.19
N LYS A 105 -3.48 -12.43 17.97
CA LYS A 105 -3.15 -13.01 19.30
C LYS A 105 -4.21 -12.71 20.35
N LYS A 106 -4.91 -11.58 20.18
CA LYS A 106 -6.00 -11.13 21.04
C LYS A 106 -6.94 -10.21 20.28
N SER A 107 -8.15 -10.05 20.77
CA SER A 107 -9.12 -9.08 20.27
C SER A 107 -8.55 -7.67 20.20
N GLN A 108 -8.61 -7.05 19.02
CA GLN A 108 -8.15 -5.65 18.82
C GLN A 108 -8.82 -5.05 17.59
N LEU A 109 -9.84 -4.21 17.79
CA LEU A 109 -10.59 -3.55 16.71
C LEU A 109 -9.72 -2.59 15.90
N ASP A 110 -8.88 -1.77 16.55
CA ASP A 110 -8.03 -0.77 15.85
C ASP A 110 -7.07 -1.40 14.83
N LEU A 111 -6.72 -2.68 15.04
CA LEU A 111 -5.84 -3.38 14.13
C LEU A 111 -6.51 -3.65 12.76
N LEU A 112 -7.85 -3.71 12.72
CA LEU A 112 -8.60 -3.83 11.46
C LEU A 112 -8.30 -2.63 10.55
N HIS A 113 -8.38 -1.40 11.07
CA HIS A 113 -8.08 -0.18 10.30
C HIS A 113 -6.61 -0.14 9.87
N SER A 114 -5.69 -0.53 10.75
CA SER A 114 -4.26 -0.60 10.44
C SER A 114 -3.95 -1.61 9.33
N LEU A 115 -4.60 -2.79 9.35
CA LEU A 115 -4.45 -3.81 8.32
C LEU A 115 -5.13 -3.37 7.01
N ALA A 116 -6.30 -2.72 7.08
CA ALA A 116 -6.99 -2.19 5.91
C ALA A 116 -6.13 -1.14 5.15
N SER A 117 -5.33 -0.37 5.87
CA SER A 117 -4.40 0.63 5.33
C SER A 117 -3.05 0.04 4.88
N LEU A 118 -2.89 -1.28 4.85
CA LEU A 118 -1.68 -1.94 4.37
C LEU A 118 -1.50 -1.70 2.87
N ALA A 119 -0.45 -0.97 2.48
CA ALA A 119 -0.05 -0.77 1.09
C ALA A 119 0.54 -2.07 0.53
N VAL A 120 0.00 -2.56 -0.61
CA VAL A 120 0.36 -3.88 -1.14
C VAL A 120 1.50 -3.79 -2.13
N LEU A 121 2.59 -4.50 -1.83
CA LEU A 121 3.79 -4.57 -2.67
C LEU A 121 3.68 -5.72 -3.70
N PRO A 122 4.18 -5.54 -4.94
CA PRO A 122 4.27 -6.61 -5.92
C PRO A 122 5.35 -7.63 -5.51
N LYS A 123 4.93 -8.82 -5.09
CA LYS A 123 5.85 -9.91 -4.71
C LYS A 123 6.86 -10.18 -5.83
N HIS A 124 6.40 -10.37 -7.06
CA HIS A 124 7.24 -10.69 -8.22
C HIS A 124 8.31 -9.64 -8.55
N TYR A 125 8.14 -8.39 -8.07
CA TYR A 125 9.13 -7.34 -8.24
C TYR A 125 10.11 -7.32 -7.06
N TRP A 126 9.62 -7.48 -5.82
CA TRP A 126 10.41 -7.31 -4.61
C TRP A 126 11.09 -8.59 -4.10
N GLU A 127 10.59 -9.78 -4.45
CA GLU A 127 11.17 -11.06 -3.95
C GLU A 127 12.62 -11.29 -4.37
N THR A 128 13.09 -10.63 -5.43
CA THR A 128 14.47 -10.71 -5.94
C THR A 128 15.32 -9.48 -5.58
N ARG A 129 14.79 -8.56 -4.77
CA ARG A 129 15.44 -7.30 -4.38
C ARG A 129 15.49 -7.16 -2.87
N ASP A 130 16.55 -6.53 -2.38
CA ASP A 130 16.62 -6.17 -0.97
C ASP A 130 15.76 -4.93 -0.69
N PHE A 131 14.64 -5.13 0.00
CA PHE A 131 13.71 -4.06 0.35
C PHE A 131 14.31 -3.05 1.34
N SER A 132 15.33 -3.43 2.11
CA SER A 132 15.99 -2.57 3.09
C SER A 132 17.00 -1.60 2.48
N GLU A 133 17.43 -1.84 1.24
CA GLU A 133 18.45 -1.02 0.58
C GLU A 133 17.82 0.15 -0.19
N PRO A 134 18.42 1.35 -0.09
CA PRO A 134 18.00 2.49 -0.91
C PRO A 134 18.15 2.18 -2.40
N THR A 135 17.17 2.60 -3.18
CA THR A 135 17.19 2.43 -4.64
C THR A 135 16.88 3.75 -5.35
N THR A 136 17.52 3.95 -6.49
CA THR A 136 17.18 5.01 -7.46
C THR A 136 16.33 4.48 -8.62
N GLN A 137 15.99 3.19 -8.61
CA GLN A 137 15.07 2.62 -9.59
C GLN A 137 13.65 3.01 -9.21
N ILE A 138 12.86 3.41 -10.21
CA ILE A 138 11.44 3.68 -10.02
C ILE A 138 10.75 2.36 -9.64
N PRO A 139 10.13 2.28 -8.47
CA PRO A 139 9.48 1.04 -8.02
C PRO A 139 8.20 0.78 -8.81
N LEU A 140 7.90 -0.49 -9.03
CA LEU A 140 6.63 -0.92 -9.60
C LEU A 140 5.51 -0.71 -8.56
N GLY A 141 4.53 0.11 -8.87
CA GLY A 141 3.40 0.45 -8.01
C GLY A 141 2.08 -0.20 -8.44
N SER A 142 1.00 0.19 -7.77
CA SER A 142 -0.37 -0.25 -8.06
C SER A 142 -1.36 0.90 -8.20
N SER A 143 -1.00 2.09 -7.75
CA SER A 143 -1.88 3.26 -7.70
C SER A 143 -2.03 3.99 -9.05
N GLY A 144 -2.84 5.05 -9.04
CA GLY A 144 -3.04 5.94 -10.18
C GLY A 144 -1.87 6.85 -10.51
N PHE A 145 -0.78 6.82 -9.74
CA PHE A 145 0.43 7.60 -9.96
C PHE A 145 1.68 6.73 -10.05
N THR A 146 2.64 7.17 -10.86
CA THR A 146 4.01 6.63 -10.91
C THR A 146 5.02 7.77 -10.90
N ILE A 147 6.27 7.50 -10.53
CA ILE A 147 7.34 8.48 -10.71
C ILE A 147 7.65 8.58 -12.20
N ASP A 148 7.59 9.80 -12.75
CA ASP A 148 7.96 10.10 -14.14
C ASP A 148 9.44 10.41 -14.26
N SER A 149 9.92 11.33 -13.42
CA SER A 149 11.31 11.79 -13.41
C SER A 149 11.72 12.30 -12.02
N PHE A 150 13.03 12.30 -11.76
CA PHE A 150 13.56 12.89 -10.55
C PHE A 150 15.01 13.34 -10.72
N LYS A 151 15.43 14.26 -9.87
CA LYS A 151 16.83 14.63 -9.69
C LYS A 151 17.14 14.70 -8.19
N MET A 152 18.07 13.83 -7.76
CA MET A 152 18.42 13.69 -6.35
C MET A 152 18.68 15.04 -5.68
N GLY A 153 18.00 15.27 -4.53
CA GLY A 153 18.10 16.50 -3.74
C GLY A 153 17.55 17.76 -4.42
N GLN A 154 16.85 17.65 -5.55
CA GLN A 154 16.30 18.80 -6.27
C GLN A 154 14.79 18.66 -6.50
N TYR A 155 14.33 17.57 -7.11
CA TYR A 155 12.90 17.40 -7.37
C TYR A 155 12.52 15.93 -7.62
N VAL A 156 11.23 15.65 -7.45
CA VAL A 156 10.54 14.44 -7.93
C VAL A 156 9.29 14.87 -8.66
N VAL A 157 9.00 14.24 -9.80
CA VAL A 157 7.75 14.41 -10.56
C VAL A 157 7.01 13.09 -10.55
N VAL A 158 5.78 13.11 -10.08
CA VAL A 158 4.86 11.98 -10.23
C VAL A 158 3.87 12.26 -11.36
N LYS A 159 3.50 11.21 -12.09
CA LYS A 159 2.64 11.26 -13.27
C LYS A 159 1.43 10.38 -13.08
N ARG A 160 0.26 10.90 -13.45
CA ARG A 160 -0.99 10.15 -13.46
C ARG A 160 -1.01 9.08 -14.57
N LEU A 161 -1.49 7.90 -14.22
CA LEU A 161 -1.71 6.79 -15.16
C LEU A 161 -3.17 6.80 -15.63
N LYS A 162 -3.38 6.88 -16.95
CA LYS A 162 -4.72 6.92 -17.57
C LYS A 162 -5.44 5.57 -17.53
N ASP A 163 -4.68 4.50 -17.47
CA ASP A 163 -5.12 3.09 -17.45
C ASP A 163 -5.14 2.47 -16.04
N TYR A 164 -5.11 3.32 -15.00
CA TYR A 164 -5.19 2.87 -13.62
C TYR A 164 -6.43 1.96 -13.41
N TRP A 165 -6.21 0.77 -12.87
CA TRP A 165 -7.22 -0.27 -12.74
C TRP A 165 -8.45 0.16 -11.91
N ALA A 166 -8.24 0.98 -10.89
CA ALA A 166 -9.28 1.41 -9.95
C ALA A 166 -9.87 2.79 -10.27
N LYS A 167 -9.55 3.40 -11.42
CA LYS A 167 -10.00 4.76 -11.77
C LYS A 167 -11.51 4.96 -11.71
N ASP A 168 -12.28 3.90 -12.02
CA ASP A 168 -13.74 3.95 -12.08
C ASP A 168 -14.42 3.51 -10.76
N LEU A 169 -13.66 3.11 -9.74
CA LEU A 169 -14.21 2.82 -8.42
C LEU A 169 -14.79 4.09 -7.80
N ALA A 170 -15.89 3.94 -7.09
CA ALA A 170 -16.61 5.09 -6.49
C ALA A 170 -15.70 5.96 -5.61
N VAL A 171 -14.80 5.34 -4.84
CA VAL A 171 -13.85 6.02 -3.96
C VAL A 171 -12.81 6.86 -4.71
N ASN A 172 -12.55 6.59 -5.97
CA ASN A 172 -11.58 7.31 -6.79
C ASN A 172 -12.21 8.38 -7.71
N LYS A 173 -13.54 8.49 -7.72
CA LYS A 173 -14.23 9.57 -8.46
C LYS A 173 -13.87 10.93 -7.87
N GLY A 174 -13.39 11.84 -8.73
CA GLY A 174 -12.93 13.16 -8.29
C GLY A 174 -11.51 13.18 -7.71
N ARG A 175 -10.80 12.04 -7.66
CA ARG A 175 -9.38 11.94 -7.30
C ARG A 175 -8.49 11.91 -8.54
N HIS A 176 -7.18 12.02 -8.33
CA HIS A 176 -6.15 11.96 -9.39
C HIS A 176 -6.39 13.01 -10.51
N ASN A 177 -6.70 14.27 -10.13
CA ASN A 177 -7.12 15.32 -11.07
C ASN A 177 -5.95 15.96 -11.83
N PHE A 178 -4.71 15.83 -11.35
CA PHE A 178 -3.53 16.40 -11.99
C PHE A 178 -2.81 15.35 -12.84
N ASP A 179 -2.36 15.74 -14.04
CA ASP A 179 -1.54 14.86 -14.88
C ASP A 179 -0.13 14.70 -14.33
N PHE A 180 0.41 15.75 -13.70
CA PHE A 180 1.71 15.76 -13.05
C PHE A 180 1.65 16.51 -11.74
N ILE A 181 2.40 16.02 -10.74
CA ILE A 181 2.65 16.71 -9.48
C ILE A 181 4.16 16.75 -9.29
N ARG A 182 4.72 17.95 -9.08
CA ARG A 182 6.14 18.14 -8.89
C ARG A 182 6.41 18.57 -7.45
N TYR A 183 7.35 17.89 -6.81
CA TYR A 183 7.87 18.19 -5.49
C TYR A 183 9.29 18.71 -5.63
N ASP A 184 9.53 19.99 -5.30
CA ASP A 184 10.85 20.61 -5.30
C ASP A 184 11.43 20.58 -3.88
N TYR A 185 12.72 20.23 -3.76
CA TYR A 185 13.45 20.22 -2.50
C TYR A 185 14.29 21.49 -2.36
N TYR A 186 14.19 22.13 -1.21
CA TYR A 186 14.97 23.31 -0.85
C TYR A 186 15.91 22.96 0.30
N LYS A 187 17.11 23.54 0.31
CA LYS A 187 18.11 23.29 1.36
C LYS A 187 17.78 23.97 2.68
N ASP A 188 17.04 25.09 2.61
CA ASP A 188 16.66 25.91 3.77
C ASP A 188 15.13 26.04 3.84
N GLU A 189 14.57 25.96 5.04
CA GLU A 189 13.13 26.17 5.30
C GLU A 189 12.70 27.64 5.15
N ILE A 190 13.65 28.56 5.01
CA ILE A 190 13.42 30.01 4.86
C ILE A 190 13.82 30.43 3.46
N VAL A 191 12.86 30.49 2.57
CA VAL A 191 12.98 31.12 1.25
C VAL A 191 11.84 32.11 1.08
#